data_2bf782925d5b3b04df364df13a06bb1c
#
_entry.id   2bf782925d5b3b04df364df13a06bb1c
#
_cell.length_a   1.000
_cell.length_b   1.000
_cell.length_c   1.000
_cell.angle_alpha   90.00
_cell.angle_beta   90.00
_cell.angle_gamma   90.00
#
_symmetry.space_group_name_H-M   'P 1'
#
loop_
_entity.id
_entity.type
_entity.pdbx_description
1 polymer ?
#
loop_
_entity_poly.entity_id
_entity_poly.type
_entity_poly.pdbx_seq_one_letter_code
_entity_poly.pdbx_strand_id
1 'polypeptide(L)'
;MSYIKRKTILIFGILMLCMVSSTLSAAVYNGRYGWPTLKSPKALIICEQTKTAEESMLLESLSGLAAKAVNNGRLKEMVWRDVNGNPSYERILKQSMAALGIKDAKRMDVWELLAYLKKKKIVKGYVLYEPDRPVKNKIQNYSSNVATVYASLLSGAMISTSLESKAKTAGLKMLKDARTETTMECFNKNKSRLNNCSALSIRPSVSNMRDFAIAHGLMLYADERPLINAVLEWVRPLSPILGWGCGDEYDSTSAVSEWGHYNTASDWCVNLPFISAAAPYIPLEKANELSPSQIDFADSSYVHSFVMSDGDNMQWTIGAFADNPVYAGHAKAKESGTTWTLCPINLSVVSPVSWNEVVHRQGTKNSIIEYGGGYQYPDLFASKRSNRKELLREFARRVNSHLKELNVKISGAIFKDVESPEAQEAVQIYAEELEDITGMIAIQYFPYELGDKIFWYKNKKGEDIPLVTANYSLWNEVHAQRPFCGTPEFVASLINRDLLSRKSKGYSWTIVHAWSDFGKTSKCTEHPAVGVNPILATENLMLDDIHVVSLNELLWRVRMKYHPEQVRRLMQNP
;
A
#
# COMPACT_ATOMS: atom_id res chain seq x y z
N MET A 1 61.44 10.38 -0.13
CA MET A 1 60.62 9.14 -0.29
C MET A 1 59.45 9.00 0.75
N SER A 2 59.30 9.87 1.73
CA SER A 2 58.24 9.70 2.75
C SER A 2 56.90 10.41 2.44
N TYR A 3 56.89 11.39 1.54
CA TYR A 3 55.70 12.21 1.25
C TYR A 3 54.74 11.55 0.22
N ILE A 4 55.29 10.75 -0.68
CA ILE A 4 54.51 10.04 -1.71
C ILE A 4 53.75 8.83 -1.11
N LYS A 5 54.35 8.12 -0.14
CA LYS A 5 53.68 6.99 0.52
C LYS A 5 52.46 7.40 1.39
N ARG A 6 52.47 8.62 1.97
CA ARG A 6 51.33 9.09 2.77
C ARG A 6 50.11 9.51 1.94
N LYS A 7 50.33 10.08 0.73
CA LYS A 7 49.21 10.44 -0.18
C LYS A 7 48.56 9.19 -0.81
N THR A 8 49.34 8.16 -1.12
CA THR A 8 48.80 6.91 -1.70
C THR A 8 47.97 6.12 -0.68
N ILE A 9 48.38 6.12 0.59
CA ILE A 9 47.59 5.46 1.65
C ILE A 9 46.30 6.23 1.95
N LEU A 10 46.31 7.58 1.85
CA LEU A 10 45.09 8.39 2.08
C LEU A 10 44.10 8.22 0.92
N ILE A 11 44.55 8.13 -0.33
CA ILE A 11 43.68 7.92 -1.49
C ILE A 11 43.11 6.50 -1.50
N PHE A 12 43.88 5.49 -1.10
CA PHE A 12 43.38 4.12 -0.94
C PHE A 12 42.38 3.99 0.22
N GLY A 13 42.61 4.72 1.33
CA GLY A 13 41.68 4.77 2.47
C GLY A 13 40.34 5.45 2.12
N ILE A 14 40.36 6.53 1.34
CA ILE A 14 39.15 7.23 0.89
C ILE A 14 38.41 6.41 -0.18
N LEU A 15 39.12 5.75 -1.11
CA LEU A 15 38.48 4.83 -2.07
C LEU A 15 37.88 3.59 -1.40
N MET A 16 38.55 3.05 -0.36
CA MET A 16 37.98 1.94 0.41
C MET A 16 36.76 2.35 1.28
N LEU A 17 36.77 3.57 1.87
CA LEU A 17 35.59 4.11 2.55
C LEU A 17 34.43 4.40 1.58
N CYS A 18 34.70 4.90 0.37
CA CYS A 18 33.69 5.10 -0.65
C CYS A 18 33.12 3.78 -1.21
N MET A 19 33.94 2.74 -1.34
CA MET A 19 33.45 1.42 -1.75
C MET A 19 32.68 0.70 -0.65
N VAL A 20 33.06 0.87 0.62
CA VAL A 20 32.32 0.29 1.75
C VAL A 20 30.97 1.00 1.95
N SER A 21 30.88 2.31 1.70
CA SER A 21 29.61 3.03 1.76
C SER A 21 28.65 2.68 0.61
N SER A 22 29.18 2.40 -0.59
CA SER A 22 28.35 1.98 -1.73
C SER A 22 27.89 0.52 -1.65
N THR A 23 28.69 -0.36 -1.05
CA THR A 23 28.29 -1.77 -0.84
C THR A 23 27.32 -1.96 0.33
N LEU A 24 27.39 -1.12 1.37
CA LEU A 24 26.39 -1.12 2.44
C LEU A 24 25.02 -0.61 1.96
N SER A 25 24.99 0.32 1.02
CA SER A 25 23.75 0.80 0.40
C SER A 25 23.05 -0.28 -0.43
N ALA A 26 23.77 -1.06 -1.22
CA ALA A 26 23.21 -2.11 -2.07
C ALA A 26 22.72 -3.34 -1.28
N ALA A 27 23.36 -3.68 -0.17
CA ALA A 27 23.00 -4.85 0.64
C ALA A 27 21.70 -4.71 1.46
N VAL A 28 21.22 -3.48 1.67
CA VAL A 28 20.00 -3.20 2.48
C VAL A 28 18.73 -3.28 1.65
N TYR A 29 18.81 -3.29 0.33
CA TYR A 29 17.67 -3.25 -0.58
C TYR A 29 17.28 -4.61 -1.18
N ASN A 30 17.92 -5.69 -0.79
CA ASN A 30 17.65 -7.01 -1.35
C ASN A 30 16.22 -7.49 -0.97
N GLY A 31 15.30 -7.35 -1.90
CA GLY A 31 14.14 -8.20 -2.07
C GLY A 31 12.84 -7.81 -1.39
N ARG A 32 12.71 -6.66 -0.67
CA ARG A 32 11.48 -6.34 0.06
C ARG A 32 10.96 -4.92 -0.09
N TYR A 33 11.18 -4.32 -1.23
CA TYR A 33 10.57 -3.04 -1.59
C TYR A 33 10.65 -1.94 -0.50
N GLY A 34 11.78 -1.92 0.24
CA GLY A 34 11.98 -0.98 1.34
C GLY A 34 11.30 -1.33 2.68
N TRP A 35 10.50 -2.38 2.73
CA TRP A 35 9.87 -2.83 3.96
C TRP A 35 10.88 -3.41 4.95
N PRO A 36 10.74 -3.12 6.25
CA PRO A 36 11.56 -3.78 7.28
C PRO A 36 11.18 -5.25 7.43
N THR A 37 12.14 -6.09 7.77
CA THR A 37 11.97 -7.54 7.82
C THR A 37 12.06 -8.10 9.23
N LEU A 38 11.31 -9.18 9.49
CA LEU A 38 11.37 -9.96 10.72
C LEU A 38 11.78 -11.41 10.42
N LYS A 39 12.44 -12.04 11.37
CA LYS A 39 12.66 -13.49 11.33
C LYS A 39 11.35 -14.22 11.58
N SER A 40 11.17 -15.36 10.92
CA SER A 40 10.01 -16.21 11.10
C SER A 40 9.99 -16.83 12.51
N PRO A 41 8.81 -16.92 13.14
CA PRO A 41 8.64 -17.63 14.39
C PRO A 41 8.67 -19.15 14.18
N LYS A 42 8.90 -19.89 15.25
CA LYS A 42 8.80 -21.35 15.29
C LYS A 42 7.52 -21.85 15.99
N ALA A 43 6.79 -20.96 16.62
CA ALA A 43 5.54 -21.22 17.32
C ALA A 43 4.69 -19.96 17.37
N LEU A 44 3.41 -20.11 17.70
CA LEU A 44 2.43 -19.05 17.74
C LEU A 44 1.65 -19.06 19.06
N ILE A 45 1.33 -17.87 19.54
CA ILE A 45 0.35 -17.65 20.59
C ILE A 45 -0.83 -16.90 19.97
N ILE A 46 -2.04 -17.42 20.09
CA ILE A 46 -3.27 -16.72 19.74
C ILE A 46 -3.77 -16.00 20.99
N CYS A 47 -3.77 -14.68 20.96
CA CYS A 47 -4.34 -13.89 22.02
C CYS A 47 -5.83 -13.62 21.74
N GLU A 48 -6.67 -13.95 22.70
CA GLU A 48 -8.11 -13.76 22.65
C GLU A 48 -8.48 -12.28 22.48
N GLN A 49 -9.70 -12.02 22.03
CA GLN A 49 -10.19 -10.65 21.86
C GLN A 49 -10.15 -9.88 23.18
N THR A 50 -9.64 -8.67 23.10
CA THR A 50 -9.57 -7.75 24.23
C THR A 50 -10.95 -7.10 24.47
N LYS A 51 -11.20 -6.72 25.72
CA LYS A 51 -12.49 -6.17 26.15
C LYS A 51 -12.57 -4.64 26.03
N THR A 52 -11.41 -3.97 26.01
CA THR A 52 -11.33 -2.50 25.96
C THR A 52 -10.26 -2.04 24.98
N ALA A 53 -10.35 -0.78 24.54
CA ALA A 53 -9.33 -0.16 23.69
C ALA A 53 -7.95 -0.12 24.35
N GLU A 54 -7.92 0.09 25.68
CA GLU A 54 -6.69 0.12 26.45
C GLU A 54 -6.03 -1.28 26.54
N GLU A 55 -6.83 -2.34 26.65
CA GLU A 55 -6.33 -3.72 26.55
C GLU A 55 -5.86 -4.06 25.13
N SER A 56 -6.50 -3.48 24.09
CA SER A 56 -6.01 -3.61 22.71
C SER A 56 -4.63 -2.95 22.54
N MET A 57 -4.42 -1.76 23.10
CA MET A 57 -3.10 -1.10 23.12
C MET A 57 -2.06 -1.93 23.85
N LEU A 58 -2.43 -2.53 24.97
CA LEU A 58 -1.56 -3.44 25.72
C LEU A 58 -1.19 -4.65 24.84
N LEU A 59 -2.17 -5.30 24.22
CA LEU A 59 -1.95 -6.45 23.34
C LEU A 59 -0.99 -6.11 22.19
N GLU A 60 -1.21 -5.01 21.49
CA GLU A 60 -0.33 -4.56 20.39
C GLU A 60 1.11 -4.36 20.90
N SER A 61 1.29 -3.79 22.11
CA SER A 61 2.63 -3.64 22.66
C SER A 61 3.29 -4.98 23.00
N LEU A 62 2.54 -5.93 23.52
CA LEU A 62 3.03 -7.28 23.83
C LEU A 62 3.37 -8.06 22.55
N SER A 63 2.53 -7.95 21.52
CA SER A 63 2.75 -8.56 20.20
C SER A 63 4.02 -8.04 19.55
N GLY A 64 4.23 -6.73 19.58
CA GLY A 64 5.44 -6.10 19.04
C GLY A 64 6.70 -6.49 19.80
N LEU A 65 6.64 -6.57 21.14
CA LEU A 65 7.78 -7.02 21.96
C LEU A 65 8.09 -8.49 21.73
N ALA A 66 7.08 -9.35 21.54
CA ALA A 66 7.28 -10.75 21.19
C ALA A 66 7.95 -10.89 19.82
N ALA A 67 7.46 -10.17 18.79
CA ALA A 67 8.04 -10.16 17.46
C ALA A 67 9.50 -9.66 17.48
N LYS A 68 9.79 -8.59 18.20
CA LYS A 68 11.16 -8.09 18.43
C LYS A 68 12.05 -9.13 19.09
N ALA A 69 11.52 -9.88 20.05
CA ALA A 69 12.26 -10.94 20.73
C ALA A 69 12.54 -12.14 19.82
N VAL A 70 11.60 -12.51 18.95
CA VAL A 70 11.82 -13.53 17.91
C VAL A 70 12.92 -13.07 16.95
N ASN A 71 12.86 -11.83 16.49
CA ASN A 71 13.86 -11.27 15.58
C ASN A 71 15.28 -11.31 16.17
N ASN A 72 15.40 -11.13 17.48
CA ASN A 72 16.66 -11.20 18.25
C ASN A 72 17.02 -12.60 18.76
N GLY A 73 16.25 -13.64 18.41
CA GLY A 73 16.51 -15.03 18.83
C GLY A 73 16.24 -15.32 20.31
N ARG A 74 15.52 -14.45 21.04
CA ARG A 74 15.22 -14.58 22.46
C ARG A 74 13.89 -15.27 22.77
N LEU A 75 13.01 -15.38 21.76
CA LEU A 75 11.72 -16.04 21.82
C LEU A 75 11.51 -16.86 20.55
N LYS A 76 10.65 -17.87 20.62
CA LYS A 76 10.26 -18.69 19.46
C LYS A 76 8.86 -18.35 18.96
N GLU A 77 8.03 -17.79 19.83
CA GLU A 77 6.62 -17.49 19.59
C GLU A 77 6.42 -16.04 19.16
N MET A 78 5.71 -15.82 18.06
CA MET A 78 5.00 -14.56 17.79
C MET A 78 3.58 -14.63 18.33
N VAL A 79 2.91 -13.48 18.34
CA VAL A 79 1.54 -13.36 18.82
C VAL A 79 0.63 -13.06 17.64
N TRP A 80 -0.51 -13.74 17.61
CA TRP A 80 -1.64 -13.46 16.71
C TRP A 80 -2.80 -12.96 17.55
N ARG A 81 -3.28 -11.76 17.24
CA ARG A 81 -4.53 -11.23 17.78
C ARG A 81 -5.69 -11.96 17.10
N ASP A 82 -6.57 -12.58 17.88
CA ASP A 82 -7.74 -13.29 17.37
C ASP A 82 -8.73 -12.29 16.71
N VAL A 83 -9.02 -12.52 15.44
CA VAL A 83 -9.91 -11.68 14.61
C VAL A 83 -11.08 -12.57 14.17
N ASN A 84 -11.87 -13.03 15.13
CA ASN A 84 -12.98 -13.94 14.89
C ASN A 84 -13.95 -13.43 13.83
N GLY A 85 -14.33 -14.31 12.89
CA GLY A 85 -15.33 -14.05 11.87
C GLY A 85 -14.85 -13.23 10.68
N ASN A 86 -13.54 -13.02 10.53
CA ASN A 86 -12.98 -12.44 9.32
C ASN A 86 -12.31 -13.53 8.45
N PRO A 87 -12.96 -13.98 7.36
CA PRO A 87 -12.49 -15.11 6.55
C PRO A 87 -11.13 -14.86 5.90
N SER A 88 -10.80 -13.61 5.55
CA SER A 88 -9.51 -13.26 4.98
C SER A 88 -8.37 -13.48 6.00
N TYR A 89 -8.53 -12.98 7.23
CA TYR A 89 -7.53 -13.18 8.29
C TYR A 89 -7.43 -14.65 8.73
N GLU A 90 -8.54 -15.39 8.75
CA GLU A 90 -8.52 -16.84 9.04
C GLU A 90 -7.72 -17.61 7.97
N ARG A 91 -7.91 -17.27 6.70
CA ARG A 91 -7.14 -17.85 5.57
C ARG A 91 -5.67 -17.50 5.70
N ILE A 92 -5.33 -16.23 5.98
CA ILE A 92 -3.95 -15.78 6.17
C ILE A 92 -3.30 -16.53 7.32
N LEU A 93 -3.96 -16.66 8.47
CA LEU A 93 -3.45 -17.42 9.61
C LEU A 93 -3.14 -18.87 9.23
N LYS A 94 -4.12 -19.56 8.64
CA LYS A 94 -4.00 -20.98 8.25
C LYS A 94 -2.85 -21.21 7.27
N GLN A 95 -2.77 -20.41 6.22
CA GLN A 95 -1.73 -20.59 5.19
C GLN A 95 -0.35 -20.19 5.72
N SER A 96 -0.26 -19.13 6.53
CA SER A 96 1.01 -18.70 7.15
C SER A 96 1.53 -19.75 8.15
N MET A 97 0.66 -20.31 8.98
CA MET A 97 1.05 -21.41 9.89
C MET A 97 1.55 -22.63 9.10
N ALA A 98 0.85 -23.00 8.04
CA ALA A 98 1.23 -24.12 7.17
C ALA A 98 2.61 -23.89 6.52
N ALA A 99 2.84 -22.71 5.96
CA ALA A 99 4.10 -22.32 5.31
C ALA A 99 5.29 -22.33 6.30
N LEU A 100 5.04 -22.02 7.58
CA LEU A 100 6.05 -22.03 8.63
C LEU A 100 6.17 -23.40 9.34
N GLY A 101 5.35 -24.37 9.00
CA GLY A 101 5.32 -25.69 9.68
C GLY A 101 4.82 -25.62 11.13
N ILE A 102 4.06 -24.60 11.49
CA ILE A 102 3.45 -24.44 12.81
C ILE A 102 2.14 -25.23 12.85
N LYS A 103 2.08 -26.27 13.66
CA LYS A 103 0.89 -27.17 13.74
C LYS A 103 -0.14 -26.68 14.75
N ASP A 104 0.32 -26.19 15.90
CA ASP A 104 -0.52 -25.82 17.02
C ASP A 104 -0.15 -24.42 17.54
N ALA A 105 -1.13 -23.71 18.09
CA ALA A 105 -0.95 -22.42 18.75
C ALA A 105 -1.51 -22.47 20.18
N LYS A 106 -0.82 -21.86 21.11
CA LYS A 106 -1.32 -21.67 22.48
C LYS A 106 -2.35 -20.54 22.48
N ARG A 107 -3.41 -20.67 23.26
CA ARG A 107 -4.37 -19.59 23.50
C ARG A 107 -4.15 -18.96 24.87
N MET A 108 -4.25 -17.64 24.94
CA MET A 108 -4.07 -16.84 26.16
C MET A 108 -4.92 -15.58 26.08
N ASP A 109 -5.40 -15.08 27.22
CA ASP A 109 -5.86 -13.71 27.31
C ASP A 109 -4.67 -12.72 27.38
N VAL A 110 -4.95 -11.42 27.27
CA VAL A 110 -3.89 -10.39 27.24
C VAL A 110 -3.07 -10.30 28.54
N TRP A 111 -3.67 -10.62 29.69
CA TRP A 111 -3.00 -10.59 30.98
C TRP A 111 -2.17 -11.86 31.25
N GLU A 112 -2.62 -13.00 30.78
CA GLU A 112 -1.84 -14.23 30.74
C GLU A 112 -0.63 -14.09 29.82
N LEU A 113 -0.81 -13.46 28.64
CA LEU A 113 0.27 -13.14 27.72
C LEU A 113 1.30 -12.20 28.39
N LEU A 114 0.84 -11.16 29.08
CA LEU A 114 1.72 -10.27 29.84
C LEU A 114 2.54 -11.04 30.88
N ALA A 115 1.88 -11.88 31.67
CA ALA A 115 2.56 -12.70 32.69
C ALA A 115 3.57 -13.67 32.05
N TYR A 116 3.22 -14.29 30.92
CA TYR A 116 4.10 -15.15 30.15
C TYR A 116 5.36 -14.42 29.69
N LEU A 117 5.19 -13.29 29.01
CA LEU A 117 6.32 -12.50 28.46
C LEU A 117 7.18 -11.89 29.57
N LYS A 118 6.58 -11.52 30.71
CA LYS A 118 7.33 -11.09 31.92
C LYS A 118 8.18 -12.24 32.46
N LYS A 119 7.62 -13.45 32.59
CA LYS A 119 8.38 -14.65 33.04
C LYS A 119 9.54 -14.96 32.08
N LYS A 120 9.36 -14.74 30.79
CA LYS A 120 10.41 -14.89 29.75
C LYS A 120 11.42 -13.73 29.73
N LYS A 121 11.29 -12.72 30.59
CA LYS A 121 12.12 -11.51 30.64
C LYS A 121 12.11 -10.70 29.31
N ILE A 122 11.04 -10.80 28.56
CA ILE A 122 10.79 -9.99 27.36
C ILE A 122 10.19 -8.64 27.77
N VAL A 123 9.20 -8.64 28.67
CA VAL A 123 8.63 -7.42 29.28
C VAL A 123 9.39 -7.14 30.59
N LYS A 124 10.00 -5.93 30.66
CA LYS A 124 10.80 -5.49 31.79
C LYS A 124 10.03 -4.62 32.81
N GLY A 125 8.91 -4.05 32.38
CA GLY A 125 8.06 -3.14 33.12
C GLY A 125 7.02 -2.52 32.21
N TYR A 126 6.54 -1.31 32.54
CA TYR A 126 5.55 -0.64 31.71
C TYR A 126 5.92 0.81 31.39
N VAL A 127 5.36 1.30 30.28
CA VAL A 127 5.36 2.71 29.89
C VAL A 127 3.94 3.23 30.08
N LEU A 128 3.79 4.25 30.91
CA LEU A 128 2.50 4.84 31.25
C LEU A 128 2.11 5.88 30.21
N TYR A 129 0.84 5.86 29.76
CA TYR A 129 0.28 6.86 28.87
C TYR A 129 -1.15 7.24 29.26
N GLU A 130 -1.62 8.39 28.82
CA GLU A 130 -3.00 8.82 28.89
C GLU A 130 -3.69 8.52 27.56
N PRO A 131 -4.84 7.82 27.55
CA PRO A 131 -5.60 7.57 26.32
C PRO A 131 -6.05 8.88 25.67
N ASP A 132 -5.87 8.97 24.35
CA ASP A 132 -6.47 10.05 23.58
C ASP A 132 -7.98 9.86 23.48
N ARG A 133 -8.73 10.90 23.80
CA ARG A 133 -10.19 10.98 23.66
C ARG A 133 -10.53 12.15 22.76
N PRO A 134 -10.60 11.94 21.44
CA PRO A 134 -10.78 13.01 20.48
C PRO A 134 -12.05 13.82 20.73
N VAL A 135 -11.93 15.16 20.66
CA VAL A 135 -13.07 16.07 20.73
C VAL A 135 -13.25 16.70 19.35
N LYS A 136 -14.42 16.54 18.74
CA LYS A 136 -14.69 16.98 17.36
C LYS A 136 -13.61 16.55 16.38
N ASN A 137 -13.16 15.29 16.46
CA ASN A 137 -12.08 14.68 15.68
C ASN A 137 -10.67 15.30 15.91
N LYS A 138 -10.49 16.20 16.87
CA LYS A 138 -9.19 16.74 17.21
C LYS A 138 -8.52 15.89 18.28
N ILE A 139 -7.25 15.58 18.07
CA ILE A 139 -6.40 14.88 19.02
C ILE A 139 -6.22 15.75 20.27
N GLN A 140 -6.36 15.14 21.45
CA GLN A 140 -6.20 15.79 22.74
C GLN A 140 -4.92 15.36 23.45
N ASN A 141 -4.41 14.17 23.13
CA ASN A 141 -3.26 13.58 23.83
C ASN A 141 -2.43 12.69 22.90
N TYR A 142 -1.12 12.97 22.83
CA TYR A 142 -0.19 12.22 21.99
C TYR A 142 0.65 11.19 22.76
N SER A 143 0.46 11.04 24.08
CA SER A 143 1.36 10.21 24.90
C SER A 143 1.36 8.73 24.53
N SER A 144 0.30 8.19 23.89
CA SER A 144 0.32 6.82 23.39
C SER A 144 1.33 6.62 22.25
N ASN A 145 1.55 7.64 21.39
CA ASN A 145 2.59 7.60 20.36
C ASN A 145 3.98 7.62 20.99
N VAL A 146 4.20 8.49 21.98
CA VAL A 146 5.44 8.51 22.79
C VAL A 146 5.65 7.16 23.50
N ALA A 147 4.57 6.62 24.10
CA ALA A 147 4.64 5.32 24.79
C ALA A 147 5.02 4.17 23.86
N THR A 148 4.57 4.18 22.61
CA THR A 148 4.93 3.16 21.61
C THR A 148 6.44 3.16 21.33
N VAL A 149 7.03 4.33 21.17
CA VAL A 149 8.48 4.48 20.98
C VAL A 149 9.24 3.92 22.19
N TYR A 150 8.87 4.34 23.41
CA TYR A 150 9.53 3.87 24.62
C TYR A 150 9.26 2.40 24.94
N ALA A 151 8.09 1.85 24.57
CA ALA A 151 7.82 0.42 24.66
C ALA A 151 8.86 -0.38 23.88
N SER A 152 9.15 0.04 22.65
CA SER A 152 10.22 -0.57 21.85
C SER A 152 11.60 -0.41 22.48
N LEU A 153 11.97 0.79 22.91
CA LEU A 153 13.33 1.11 23.40
C LEU A 153 13.64 0.48 24.76
N LEU A 154 12.65 0.39 25.65
CA LEU A 154 12.82 -0.06 27.04
C LEU A 154 12.34 -1.49 27.28
N SER A 155 11.72 -2.13 26.29
CA SER A 155 11.03 -3.42 26.44
C SER A 155 9.90 -3.33 27.49
N GLY A 156 9.11 -2.26 27.44
CA GLY A 156 8.01 -1.98 28.35
C GLY A 156 6.65 -2.24 27.72
N ALA A 157 5.70 -2.83 28.46
CA ALA A 157 4.31 -2.91 28.02
C ALA A 157 3.67 -1.51 28.06
N MET A 158 2.85 -1.18 27.08
CA MET A 158 2.07 0.06 27.11
C MET A 158 0.90 -0.10 28.08
N ILE A 159 0.83 0.74 29.10
CA ILE A 159 -0.21 0.72 30.12
C ILE A 159 -0.86 2.10 30.20
N SER A 160 -2.18 2.14 29.99
CA SER A 160 -2.97 3.35 30.21
C SER A 160 -3.12 3.68 31.69
N THR A 161 -3.43 4.94 31.99
CA THR A 161 -3.75 5.35 33.37
C THR A 161 -4.86 4.52 34.01
N SER A 162 -5.86 4.09 33.22
CA SER A 162 -6.97 3.25 33.70
C SER A 162 -6.53 1.81 34.07
N LEU A 163 -5.47 1.30 33.47
CA LEU A 163 -4.95 -0.06 33.70
C LEU A 163 -3.75 -0.09 34.68
N GLU A 164 -3.29 1.07 35.15
CA GLU A 164 -2.06 1.15 35.95
C GLU A 164 -2.11 0.34 37.26
N SER A 165 -3.26 0.40 37.95
CA SER A 165 -3.44 -0.37 39.18
C SER A 165 -3.31 -1.88 38.94
N LYS A 166 -3.95 -2.38 37.85
CA LYS A 166 -3.87 -3.79 37.45
C LYS A 166 -2.44 -4.20 37.07
N ALA A 167 -1.71 -3.32 36.38
CA ALA A 167 -0.32 -3.55 36.02
C ALA A 167 0.61 -3.63 37.27
N LYS A 168 0.39 -2.76 38.26
CA LYS A 168 1.12 -2.78 39.53
C LYS A 168 0.83 -4.07 40.31
N THR A 169 -0.43 -4.51 40.36
CA THR A 169 -0.84 -5.79 40.97
C THR A 169 -0.18 -6.98 40.24
N ALA A 170 -0.03 -6.93 38.92
CA ALA A 170 0.74 -7.91 38.16
C ALA A 170 2.27 -7.81 38.38
N GLY A 171 2.71 -6.93 39.29
CA GLY A 171 4.11 -6.76 39.70
C GLY A 171 4.99 -6.11 38.63
N LEU A 172 4.43 -5.23 37.78
CA LEU A 172 5.21 -4.42 36.87
C LEU A 172 5.66 -3.11 37.54
N LYS A 173 6.88 -2.67 37.20
CA LYS A 173 7.41 -1.36 37.58
C LYS A 173 7.33 -0.40 36.40
N MET A 174 7.04 0.87 36.66
CA MET A 174 7.06 1.92 35.65
C MET A 174 8.50 2.16 35.19
N LEU A 175 8.71 2.12 33.86
CA LEU A 175 10.00 2.41 33.21
C LEU A 175 10.05 3.84 32.71
N LYS A 176 8.90 4.38 32.27
CA LYS A 176 8.76 5.73 31.74
C LYS A 176 7.32 6.20 31.88
N ASP A 177 7.15 7.45 32.23
CA ASP A 177 5.89 8.18 32.08
C ASP A 177 5.95 8.95 30.76
N ALA A 178 5.16 8.51 29.77
CA ALA A 178 5.14 9.12 28.44
C ALA A 178 4.33 10.42 28.38
N ARG A 179 3.55 10.73 29.41
CA ARG A 179 2.73 11.95 29.49
C ARG A 179 3.55 13.22 29.72
N THR A 180 4.79 13.07 30.16
CA THR A 180 5.70 14.16 30.51
C THR A 180 6.56 14.65 29.37
N GLU A 181 6.34 14.18 28.14
CA GLU A 181 7.19 14.44 26.99
C GLU A 181 6.35 14.59 25.72
N THR A 182 6.67 15.56 24.89
CA THR A 182 6.07 15.73 23.58
C THR A 182 6.64 14.73 22.58
N THR A 183 5.92 14.48 21.51
CA THR A 183 6.34 13.58 20.42
C THR A 183 7.63 14.08 19.76
N MET A 184 7.77 15.41 19.60
CA MET A 184 8.98 16.03 19.05
C MET A 184 10.19 15.87 19.98
N GLU A 185 10.03 16.06 21.29
CA GLU A 185 11.11 15.82 22.26
C GLU A 185 11.52 14.35 22.25
N CYS A 186 10.55 13.43 22.23
CA CYS A 186 10.79 11.99 22.11
C CYS A 186 11.62 11.66 20.87
N PHE A 187 11.25 12.21 19.71
CA PHE A 187 11.99 12.04 18.46
C PHE A 187 13.41 12.54 18.58
N ASN A 188 13.62 13.79 18.99
CA ASN A 188 14.94 14.41 19.08
C ASN A 188 15.89 13.67 20.03
N LYS A 189 15.37 13.15 21.16
CA LYS A 189 16.15 12.35 22.12
C LYS A 189 16.52 10.98 21.61
N ASN A 190 15.69 10.37 20.76
CA ASN A 190 15.80 8.94 20.49
C ASN A 190 16.07 8.60 19.01
N LYS A 191 16.07 9.55 18.07
CA LYS A 191 16.22 9.28 16.62
C LYS A 191 17.46 8.45 16.27
N SER A 192 18.56 8.60 17.02
CA SER A 192 19.78 7.78 16.83
C SER A 192 19.66 6.31 17.28
N ARG A 193 18.62 5.99 18.05
CA ARG A 193 18.31 4.65 18.55
C ARG A 193 17.15 3.98 17.83
N LEU A 194 16.45 4.73 17.00
CA LEU A 194 15.31 4.27 16.21
C LEU A 194 15.76 3.82 14.83
N ASN A 195 14.93 3.01 14.19
CA ASN A 195 15.15 2.56 12.83
C ASN A 195 14.47 3.54 11.85
N ASN A 196 15.25 4.08 10.93
CA ASN A 196 14.77 5.04 9.93
C ASN A 196 14.36 4.39 8.59
N CYS A 197 14.10 3.09 8.58
CA CYS A 197 13.64 2.39 7.36
C CYS A 197 12.15 2.61 7.04
N SER A 198 11.41 3.22 7.95
CA SER A 198 9.98 3.53 7.83
C SER A 198 9.57 4.42 9.00
N ALA A 199 8.35 4.95 8.93
CA ALA A 199 7.66 5.58 10.05
C ALA A 199 6.18 5.18 10.03
N LEU A 200 5.49 5.37 11.16
CA LEU A 200 4.07 5.08 11.28
C LEU A 200 3.29 6.39 11.48
N SER A 201 2.45 6.72 10.50
CA SER A 201 1.49 7.83 10.58
C SER A 201 0.18 7.31 11.15
N ILE A 202 -0.12 7.63 12.41
CA ILE A 202 -1.28 7.05 13.10
C ILE A 202 -1.83 7.95 14.20
N ARG A 203 -3.16 7.96 14.34
CA ARG A 203 -3.82 8.65 15.45
C ARG A 203 -3.50 8.01 16.81
N PRO A 204 -3.31 8.81 17.86
CA PRO A 204 -3.01 8.28 19.21
C PRO A 204 -4.09 7.34 19.76
N SER A 205 -5.35 7.49 19.34
CA SER A 205 -6.47 6.62 19.76
C SER A 205 -6.52 5.26 19.07
N VAL A 206 -5.78 5.06 17.96
CA VAL A 206 -5.75 3.80 17.21
C VAL A 206 -4.71 2.85 17.80
N SER A 207 -5.13 1.61 18.09
CA SER A 207 -4.23 0.57 18.64
C SER A 207 -3.43 -0.16 17.57
N ASN A 208 -4.03 -0.41 16.41
CA ASN A 208 -3.43 -1.23 15.35
C ASN A 208 -2.05 -0.72 14.91
N MET A 209 -1.25 -1.59 14.32
CA MET A 209 0.09 -1.31 13.78
C MET A 209 1.17 -0.96 14.81
N ARG A 210 0.82 -0.78 16.09
CA ARG A 210 1.82 -0.49 17.13
C ARG A 210 2.73 -1.68 17.40
N ASP A 211 2.22 -2.89 17.22
CA ASP A 211 3.00 -4.12 17.23
C ASP A 211 4.14 -4.07 16.19
N PHE A 212 3.83 -3.66 14.96
CA PHE A 212 4.81 -3.53 13.89
C PHE A 212 5.84 -2.42 14.19
N ALA A 213 5.36 -1.26 14.65
CA ALA A 213 6.24 -0.15 15.03
C ALA A 213 7.19 -0.53 16.19
N ILE A 214 6.71 -1.23 17.21
CA ILE A 214 7.52 -1.69 18.35
C ILE A 214 8.53 -2.76 17.91
N ALA A 215 8.09 -3.71 17.06
CA ALA A 215 8.97 -4.77 16.57
C ALA A 215 10.18 -4.21 15.82
N HIS A 216 9.98 -3.16 15.05
CA HIS A 216 11.01 -2.56 14.20
C HIS A 216 11.69 -1.32 14.81
N GLY A 217 11.16 -0.76 15.89
CA GLY A 217 11.71 0.46 16.51
C GLY A 217 11.47 1.70 15.65
N LEU A 218 10.26 1.86 15.10
CA LEU A 218 9.89 2.97 14.25
C LEU A 218 9.48 4.21 15.04
N MET A 219 9.61 5.39 14.42
CA MET A 219 9.00 6.62 14.91
C MET A 219 7.52 6.70 14.50
N LEU A 220 6.70 7.32 15.36
CA LEU A 220 5.29 7.59 15.10
C LEU A 220 5.04 9.10 15.04
N TYR A 221 4.11 9.52 14.20
CA TYR A 221 3.56 10.87 14.16
C TYR A 221 2.06 10.85 13.84
N ALA A 222 1.38 11.96 14.10
CA ALA A 222 -0.04 12.14 13.75
C ALA A 222 -0.21 13.40 12.87
N ASP A 223 -0.71 14.52 13.42
CA ASP A 223 -1.00 15.76 12.68
C ASP A 223 -0.03 16.92 12.98
N GLU A 224 1.05 16.64 13.70
CA GLU A 224 2.04 17.62 14.16
C GLU A 224 3.00 18.01 13.02
N ARG A 225 2.66 19.03 12.23
CA ARG A 225 3.41 19.45 11.02
C ARG A 225 4.93 19.55 11.18
N PRO A 226 5.48 20.18 12.24
CA PRO A 226 6.94 20.23 12.43
C PRO A 226 7.56 18.83 12.60
N LEU A 227 6.88 17.93 13.33
CA LEU A 227 7.34 16.57 13.52
C LEU A 227 7.25 15.75 12.22
N ILE A 228 6.16 15.88 11.46
CA ILE A 228 6.00 15.22 10.16
C ILE A 228 7.18 15.51 9.25
N ASN A 229 7.52 16.79 9.06
CA ASN A 229 8.66 17.17 8.21
C ASN A 229 9.98 16.62 8.73
N ALA A 230 10.25 16.72 10.04
CA ALA A 230 11.49 16.23 10.65
C ALA A 230 11.64 14.69 10.52
N VAL A 231 10.54 13.95 10.66
CA VAL A 231 10.53 12.49 10.52
C VAL A 231 10.69 12.06 9.07
N LEU A 232 9.96 12.69 8.12
CA LEU A 232 10.05 12.36 6.69
C LEU A 232 11.44 12.70 6.11
N GLU A 233 12.08 13.79 6.57
CA GLU A 233 13.46 14.09 6.21
C GLU A 233 14.44 13.03 6.73
N TRP A 234 14.25 12.56 7.98
CA TRP A 234 15.12 11.60 8.65
C TRP A 234 14.95 10.16 8.13
N VAL A 235 13.75 9.77 7.72
CA VAL A 235 13.49 8.46 7.12
C VAL A 235 14.28 8.33 5.82
N ARG A 236 14.87 7.15 5.57
CA ARG A 236 15.59 6.88 4.32
C ARG A 236 14.66 7.03 3.13
N PRO A 237 15.09 7.70 2.04
CA PRO A 237 14.28 7.78 0.83
C PRO A 237 13.83 6.40 0.33
N LEU A 238 12.75 6.36 -0.43
CA LEU A 238 12.17 5.16 -1.01
C LEU A 238 11.69 4.14 0.05
N SER A 239 11.28 4.62 1.21
CA SER A 239 10.72 3.80 2.28
C SER A 239 9.20 3.96 2.36
N PRO A 240 8.46 2.91 2.75
CA PRO A 240 7.04 3.04 3.04
C PRO A 240 6.82 3.91 4.27
N ILE A 241 5.83 4.77 4.22
CA ILE A 241 5.22 5.40 5.39
C ILE A 241 3.93 4.65 5.68
N LEU A 242 3.87 4.02 6.83
CA LEU A 242 2.80 3.09 7.21
C LEU A 242 1.67 3.83 7.93
N GLY A 243 0.49 3.22 7.98
CA GLY A 243 -0.71 3.80 8.57
C GLY A 243 -1.46 4.65 7.57
N TRP A 244 -2.34 5.51 8.09
CA TRP A 244 -3.02 6.53 7.30
C TRP A 244 -3.04 7.83 8.10
N GLY A 245 -2.46 8.87 7.53
CA GLY A 245 -2.25 10.14 8.22
C GLY A 245 -3.52 10.78 8.76
N CYS A 246 -3.33 11.75 9.63
CA CYS A 246 -4.39 12.62 10.12
C CYS A 246 -4.54 13.81 9.18
N GLY A 247 -5.78 14.20 8.92
CA GLY A 247 -6.08 15.37 8.11
C GLY A 247 -6.47 15.03 6.68
N ASP A 248 -6.17 15.95 5.79
CA ASP A 248 -6.48 15.82 4.36
C ASP A 248 -5.53 14.84 3.68
N GLU A 249 -6.09 13.96 2.86
CA GLU A 249 -5.35 12.96 2.10
C GLU A 249 -4.30 13.59 1.19
N TYR A 250 -4.68 14.66 0.51
CA TYR A 250 -3.80 15.36 -0.42
C TYR A 250 -2.57 15.95 0.28
N ASP A 251 -2.78 16.62 1.41
CA ASP A 251 -1.71 17.21 2.21
C ASP A 251 -0.75 16.15 2.75
N SER A 252 -1.30 15.05 3.25
CA SER A 252 -0.53 13.94 3.81
C SER A 252 0.32 13.27 2.72
N THR A 253 -0.29 12.93 1.59
CA THR A 253 0.40 12.25 0.48
C THR A 253 1.40 13.18 -0.20
N SER A 254 1.08 14.48 -0.33
CA SER A 254 2.03 15.48 -0.84
C SER A 254 3.30 15.53 0.02
N ALA A 255 3.14 15.65 1.33
CA ALA A 255 4.28 15.70 2.26
C ALA A 255 5.17 14.45 2.16
N VAL A 256 4.56 13.27 2.10
CA VAL A 256 5.28 11.99 1.95
C VAL A 256 6.01 11.93 0.60
N SER A 257 5.33 12.31 -0.49
CA SER A 257 5.90 12.32 -1.85
C SER A 257 7.08 13.28 -1.97
N GLU A 258 6.96 14.51 -1.47
CA GLU A 258 8.00 15.54 -1.52
C GLU A 258 9.33 15.09 -0.89
N TRP A 259 9.28 14.21 0.11
CA TRP A 259 10.48 13.63 0.72
C TRP A 259 10.93 12.31 0.05
N GLY A 260 10.31 11.88 -1.05
CA GLY A 260 10.68 10.68 -1.79
C GLY A 260 10.30 9.39 -1.08
N HIS A 261 9.13 9.37 -0.49
CA HIS A 261 8.50 8.21 0.16
C HIS A 261 7.16 7.89 -0.51
N TYR A 262 6.51 6.82 -0.08
CA TYR A 262 5.17 6.45 -0.49
C TYR A 262 4.33 6.02 0.72
N ASN A 263 3.07 6.42 0.72
CA ASN A 263 2.11 5.99 1.73
C ASN A 263 1.71 4.53 1.51
N THR A 264 1.46 3.85 2.62
CA THR A 264 0.85 2.52 2.61
C THR A 264 -0.25 2.51 3.66
N ALA A 265 -1.49 2.64 3.21
CA ALA A 265 -2.67 2.61 4.07
C ALA A 265 -2.76 1.26 4.80
N SER A 266 -2.54 1.27 6.09
CA SER A 266 -2.38 0.07 6.92
C SER A 266 -2.86 0.23 8.36
N ASP A 267 -3.46 1.36 8.73
CA ASP A 267 -3.93 1.65 10.10
C ASP A 267 -5.07 0.74 10.57
N TRP A 268 -5.71 -0.02 9.67
CA TRP A 268 -6.67 -1.09 10.01
C TRP A 268 -6.03 -2.47 10.03
N CYS A 269 -4.78 -2.62 9.57
CA CYS A 269 -4.09 -3.91 9.61
C CYS A 269 -3.87 -4.37 11.04
N VAL A 270 -4.00 -5.66 11.25
CA VAL A 270 -3.65 -6.36 12.49
C VAL A 270 -2.70 -7.52 12.17
N ASN A 271 -1.95 -7.98 13.16
CA ASN A 271 -1.06 -9.15 13.02
C ASN A 271 0.08 -8.99 11.98
N LEU A 272 0.36 -7.77 11.55
CA LEU A 272 1.32 -7.52 10.49
C LEU A 272 2.73 -8.10 10.76
N PRO A 273 3.25 -8.13 12.00
CA PRO A 273 4.52 -8.78 12.31
C PRO A 273 4.56 -10.26 11.94
N PHE A 274 3.50 -11.01 12.26
CA PHE A 274 3.41 -12.43 11.92
C PHE A 274 3.22 -12.67 10.42
N ILE A 275 2.29 -11.92 9.82
CA ILE A 275 1.97 -12.01 8.39
C ILE A 275 3.23 -11.76 7.55
N SER A 276 3.93 -10.64 7.79
CA SER A 276 5.13 -10.27 7.05
C SER A 276 6.32 -11.21 7.31
N ALA A 277 6.42 -11.81 8.51
CA ALA A 277 7.45 -12.79 8.81
C ALA A 277 7.22 -14.13 8.11
N ALA A 278 5.96 -14.48 7.82
CA ALA A 278 5.59 -15.67 7.06
C ALA A 278 5.70 -15.48 5.53
N ALA A 279 5.57 -14.25 5.05
CA ALA A 279 5.52 -13.93 3.63
C ALA A 279 6.63 -14.57 2.76
N PRO A 280 7.91 -14.63 3.16
CA PRO A 280 8.97 -15.25 2.37
C PRO A 280 8.82 -16.75 2.11
N TYR A 281 7.93 -17.39 2.83
CA TYR A 281 7.71 -18.85 2.76
C TYR A 281 6.47 -19.22 1.94
N ILE A 282 5.75 -18.24 1.40
CA ILE A 282 4.53 -18.41 0.62
C ILE A 282 4.86 -18.07 -0.83
N PRO A 283 4.74 -19.03 -1.76
CA PRO A 283 4.95 -18.78 -3.19
C PRO A 283 4.02 -17.70 -3.72
N LEU A 284 4.50 -16.89 -4.64
CA LEU A 284 3.73 -15.85 -5.32
C LEU A 284 3.12 -16.40 -6.61
N GLU A 285 1.85 -16.15 -6.83
CA GLU A 285 1.18 -16.41 -8.09
C GLU A 285 1.32 -15.24 -9.04
N LYS A 286 1.19 -15.51 -10.33
CA LYS A 286 1.29 -14.51 -11.39
C LYS A 286 -0.09 -14.07 -11.84
N ALA A 287 -0.27 -12.76 -12.01
CA ALA A 287 -1.49 -12.20 -12.59
C ALA A 287 -1.75 -12.79 -14.00
N ASN A 288 -3.02 -12.98 -14.31
CA ASN A 288 -3.46 -13.49 -15.61
C ASN A 288 -3.75 -12.31 -16.54
N GLU A 289 -2.71 -11.84 -17.24
CA GLU A 289 -2.83 -10.71 -18.17
C GLU A 289 -2.72 -11.21 -19.63
N LEU A 290 -3.60 -10.69 -20.50
CA LEU A 290 -3.61 -11.03 -21.91
C LEU A 290 -2.36 -10.53 -22.63
N SER A 291 -1.77 -11.40 -23.45
CA SER A 291 -0.75 -11.00 -24.44
C SER A 291 -1.42 -10.47 -25.72
N PRO A 292 -0.76 -9.68 -26.55
CA PRO A 292 -1.35 -9.14 -27.79
C PRO A 292 -1.74 -10.25 -28.78
N SER A 293 -1.10 -11.41 -28.74
CA SER A 293 -1.42 -12.57 -29.59
C SER A 293 -2.76 -13.24 -29.24
N GLN A 294 -3.33 -12.96 -28.09
CA GLN A 294 -4.61 -13.50 -27.61
C GLN A 294 -5.79 -12.58 -27.92
N ILE A 295 -5.53 -11.39 -28.49
CA ILE A 295 -6.54 -10.38 -28.78
C ILE A 295 -6.90 -10.40 -30.25
N ASP A 296 -8.22 -10.49 -30.56
CA ASP A 296 -8.72 -10.31 -31.92
C ASP A 296 -8.77 -8.83 -32.29
N PHE A 297 -7.74 -8.35 -33.00
CA PHE A 297 -7.67 -6.99 -33.48
C PHE A 297 -8.47 -6.75 -34.77
N ALA A 298 -9.06 -7.78 -35.40
CA ALA A 298 -9.96 -7.61 -36.52
C ALA A 298 -11.34 -7.14 -36.06
N ASP A 299 -11.70 -7.42 -34.81
CA ASP A 299 -12.88 -6.87 -34.18
C ASP A 299 -12.72 -5.34 -34.00
N SER A 300 -13.50 -4.57 -34.73
CA SER A 300 -13.51 -3.10 -34.75
C SER A 300 -14.54 -2.49 -33.80
N SER A 301 -15.17 -3.28 -32.95
CA SER A 301 -16.15 -2.82 -31.96
C SER A 301 -15.58 -1.71 -31.07
N TYR A 302 -16.46 -0.86 -30.58
CA TYR A 302 -16.10 0.10 -29.55
C TYR A 302 -15.79 -0.66 -28.27
N VAL A 303 -14.66 -0.40 -27.63
CA VAL A 303 -14.27 -1.05 -26.38
C VAL A 303 -14.32 -0.11 -25.19
N HIS A 304 -14.79 -0.63 -24.05
CA HIS A 304 -14.85 0.09 -22.80
C HIS A 304 -14.23 -0.73 -21.66
N SER A 305 -13.58 -0.03 -20.72
CA SER A 305 -13.05 -0.64 -19.47
C SER A 305 -13.51 0.12 -18.25
N PHE A 306 -13.76 -0.61 -17.18
CA PHE A 306 -14.00 -0.05 -15.84
C PHE A 306 -12.78 -0.25 -14.96
N VAL A 307 -12.34 0.80 -14.27
CA VAL A 307 -11.20 0.79 -13.35
C VAL A 307 -11.67 1.19 -11.98
N MET A 308 -11.67 0.25 -11.04
CA MET A 308 -12.06 0.54 -9.66
C MET A 308 -10.90 1.18 -8.89
N SER A 309 -11.17 2.30 -8.24
CA SER A 309 -10.22 3.05 -7.43
C SER A 309 -9.94 2.41 -6.05
N ASP A 310 -9.13 3.05 -5.24
CA ASP A 310 -8.89 2.80 -3.81
C ASP A 310 -8.17 1.49 -3.45
N GLY A 311 -7.73 0.70 -4.43
CA GLY A 311 -7.05 -0.57 -4.18
C GLY A 311 -5.59 -0.43 -3.73
N ASP A 312 -5.01 0.78 -3.80
CA ASP A 312 -3.77 1.16 -3.11
C ASP A 312 -3.90 1.07 -1.59
N ASN A 313 -5.12 0.96 -1.08
CA ASN A 313 -5.47 0.74 0.31
C ASN A 313 -5.17 -0.71 0.73
N MET A 314 -3.91 -0.98 1.09
CA MET A 314 -3.42 -2.34 1.41
C MET A 314 -4.26 -3.02 2.51
N GLN A 315 -4.67 -2.28 3.53
CA GLN A 315 -5.47 -2.80 4.63
C GLN A 315 -6.84 -3.34 4.19
N TRP A 316 -7.46 -2.70 3.20
CA TRP A 316 -8.70 -3.18 2.61
C TRP A 316 -8.48 -4.50 1.87
N THR A 317 -7.43 -4.58 1.06
CA THR A 317 -7.10 -5.79 0.30
C THR A 317 -6.76 -6.96 1.23
N ILE A 318 -6.03 -6.75 2.31
CA ILE A 318 -5.73 -7.78 3.31
C ILE A 318 -7.00 -8.19 4.09
N GLY A 319 -7.83 -7.22 4.47
CA GLY A 319 -8.87 -7.43 5.47
C GLY A 319 -10.21 -7.93 4.95
N ALA A 320 -10.62 -7.55 3.71
CA ALA A 320 -11.99 -7.80 3.27
C ALA A 320 -12.18 -7.93 1.75
N PHE A 321 -11.31 -7.40 0.93
CA PHE A 321 -11.54 -7.22 -0.51
C PHE A 321 -11.89 -8.51 -1.24
N ALA A 322 -11.11 -9.57 -1.03
CA ALA A 322 -11.27 -10.81 -1.77
C ALA A 322 -12.57 -11.56 -1.44
N ASP A 323 -13.02 -11.50 -0.20
CA ASP A 323 -14.20 -12.22 0.28
C ASP A 323 -15.47 -11.39 0.28
N ASN A 324 -15.36 -10.08 0.05
CA ASN A 324 -16.50 -9.18 0.08
C ASN A 324 -17.39 -9.37 -1.16
N PRO A 325 -18.70 -9.66 -1.00
CA PRO A 325 -19.61 -9.95 -2.10
C PRO A 325 -19.93 -8.76 -3.01
N VAL A 326 -19.45 -7.55 -2.69
CA VAL A 326 -19.58 -6.37 -3.56
C VAL A 326 -18.31 -6.03 -4.33
N TYR A 327 -17.16 -6.69 -4.03
CA TYR A 327 -15.89 -6.49 -4.73
C TYR A 327 -15.41 -7.78 -5.38
N ALA A 328 -14.18 -8.21 -5.16
CA ALA A 328 -13.65 -9.42 -5.80
C ALA A 328 -14.38 -10.72 -5.40
N GLY A 329 -15.08 -10.73 -4.27
CA GLY A 329 -15.98 -11.81 -3.85
C GLY A 329 -17.34 -11.84 -4.54
N HIS A 330 -17.67 -10.83 -5.37
CA HIS A 330 -18.92 -10.78 -6.10
C HIS A 330 -19.01 -11.93 -7.12
N ALA A 331 -20.20 -12.57 -7.23
CA ALA A 331 -20.40 -13.74 -8.08
C ALA A 331 -20.05 -13.49 -9.56
N LYS A 332 -20.27 -12.27 -10.06
CA LYS A 332 -19.97 -11.86 -11.42
C LYS A 332 -18.65 -11.06 -11.54
N ALA A 333 -17.82 -10.97 -10.49
CA ALA A 333 -16.60 -10.16 -10.54
C ALA A 333 -15.65 -10.55 -11.68
N LYS A 334 -15.53 -11.85 -11.98
CA LYS A 334 -14.69 -12.36 -13.08
C LYS A 334 -15.19 -11.98 -14.47
N GLU A 335 -16.46 -11.68 -14.62
CA GLU A 335 -17.14 -11.41 -15.89
C GLU A 335 -17.40 -9.92 -16.11
N SER A 336 -17.33 -9.11 -15.06
CA SER A 336 -17.75 -7.72 -15.04
C SER A 336 -16.83 -6.74 -15.77
N GLY A 337 -15.76 -7.18 -16.41
CA GLY A 337 -14.80 -6.27 -17.06
C GLY A 337 -14.09 -5.29 -16.10
N THR A 338 -14.16 -5.53 -14.78
CA THR A 338 -13.57 -4.67 -13.78
C THR A 338 -12.06 -4.84 -13.74
N THR A 339 -11.33 -3.76 -13.95
CA THR A 339 -9.90 -3.69 -13.64
C THR A 339 -9.72 -3.14 -12.24
N TRP A 340 -8.85 -3.77 -11.45
CA TRP A 340 -8.61 -3.40 -10.07
C TRP A 340 -7.35 -2.57 -9.94
N THR A 341 -7.44 -1.36 -9.41
CA THR A 341 -6.26 -0.70 -8.85
C THR A 341 -5.94 -1.39 -7.54
N LEU A 342 -4.74 -1.87 -7.37
CA LEU A 342 -4.29 -2.55 -6.16
C LEU A 342 -2.89 -2.08 -5.78
N CYS A 343 -2.34 -2.67 -4.74
CA CYS A 343 -0.95 -2.55 -4.35
C CYS A 343 -0.22 -3.92 -4.41
N PRO A 344 -0.14 -4.55 -5.62
CA PRO A 344 0.45 -5.88 -5.81
C PRO A 344 1.81 -6.03 -5.16
N ILE A 345 2.67 -5.02 -5.29
CA ILE A 345 4.02 -5.03 -4.74
C ILE A 345 3.99 -5.10 -3.21
N ASN A 346 3.22 -4.24 -2.55
CA ASN A 346 3.11 -4.27 -1.09
C ASN A 346 2.51 -5.58 -0.59
N LEU A 347 1.48 -6.09 -1.28
CA LEU A 347 0.86 -7.38 -0.96
C LEU A 347 1.85 -8.54 -1.12
N SER A 348 2.61 -8.60 -2.20
CA SER A 348 3.60 -9.66 -2.45
C SER A 348 4.68 -9.71 -1.36
N VAL A 349 5.04 -8.56 -0.82
CA VAL A 349 6.07 -8.43 0.22
C VAL A 349 5.52 -8.74 1.61
N VAL A 350 4.29 -8.36 1.90
CA VAL A 350 3.71 -8.39 3.25
C VAL A 350 2.73 -9.53 3.43
N SER A 351 1.81 -9.74 2.49
CA SER A 351 0.74 -10.74 2.56
C SER A 351 0.54 -11.46 1.23
N PRO A 352 1.48 -12.35 0.81
CA PRO A 352 1.33 -13.15 -0.41
C PRO A 352 0.03 -13.94 -0.46
N VAL A 353 -0.52 -14.34 0.69
CA VAL A 353 -1.83 -14.99 0.76
C VAL A 353 -2.92 -14.09 0.17
N SER A 354 -2.93 -12.81 0.53
CA SER A 354 -3.92 -11.86 0.01
C SER A 354 -3.71 -11.59 -1.48
N TRP A 355 -2.47 -11.48 -1.92
CA TRP A 355 -2.13 -11.37 -3.33
C TRP A 355 -2.64 -12.58 -4.14
N ASN A 356 -2.28 -13.78 -3.73
CA ASN A 356 -2.67 -15.01 -4.42
C ASN A 356 -4.19 -15.17 -4.50
N GLU A 357 -4.91 -14.80 -3.44
CA GLU A 357 -6.37 -14.84 -3.44
C GLU A 357 -7.00 -13.89 -4.46
N VAL A 358 -6.43 -12.71 -4.64
CA VAL A 358 -6.87 -11.77 -5.69
C VAL A 358 -6.61 -12.36 -7.08
N VAL A 359 -5.44 -12.94 -7.30
CA VAL A 359 -5.09 -13.59 -8.58
C VAL A 359 -6.05 -14.76 -8.89
N HIS A 360 -6.39 -15.58 -7.90
CA HIS A 360 -7.37 -16.67 -8.07
C HIS A 360 -8.76 -16.17 -8.48
N ARG A 361 -9.10 -14.94 -8.13
CA ARG A 361 -10.39 -14.31 -8.48
C ARG A 361 -10.34 -13.52 -9.78
N GLN A 362 -9.18 -13.39 -10.41
CA GLN A 362 -9.05 -12.71 -11.71
C GLN A 362 -9.64 -13.55 -12.83
N GLY A 363 -10.53 -12.95 -13.63
CA GLY A 363 -11.06 -13.49 -14.88
C GLY A 363 -10.34 -12.91 -16.10
N THR A 364 -10.66 -13.38 -17.29
CA THR A 364 -10.06 -12.89 -18.54
C THR A 364 -10.43 -11.46 -18.89
N LYS A 365 -11.57 -10.96 -18.39
CA LYS A 365 -12.01 -9.57 -18.54
C LYS A 365 -11.48 -8.64 -17.45
N ASN A 366 -10.68 -9.14 -16.51
CA ASN A 366 -10.12 -8.34 -15.43
C ASN A 366 -8.64 -8.11 -15.67
N SER A 367 -8.14 -6.94 -15.29
CA SER A 367 -6.72 -6.66 -15.16
C SER A 367 -6.40 -6.16 -13.76
N ILE A 368 -5.13 -6.21 -13.41
CA ILE A 368 -4.63 -5.67 -12.15
C ILE A 368 -3.65 -4.56 -12.44
N ILE A 369 -3.83 -3.43 -11.79
CA ILE A 369 -2.97 -2.25 -11.90
C ILE A 369 -2.13 -2.15 -10.62
N GLU A 370 -0.82 -2.02 -10.77
CA GLU A 370 0.02 -1.53 -9.68
C GLU A 370 -0.06 -0.01 -9.62
N TYR A 371 -0.49 0.48 -8.49
CA TYR A 371 -0.77 1.90 -8.31
C TYR A 371 0.47 2.63 -7.81
N GLY A 372 1.42 2.84 -8.71
CA GLY A 372 2.62 3.64 -8.52
C GLY A 372 3.71 3.04 -7.63
N GLY A 373 3.56 1.80 -7.16
CA GLY A 373 4.49 1.18 -6.21
C GLY A 373 4.19 1.55 -4.76
N GLY A 374 3.04 2.12 -4.50
CA GLY A 374 2.54 2.69 -3.26
C GLY A 374 1.97 4.08 -3.53
N TYR A 375 1.14 4.61 -2.62
CA TYR A 375 0.42 5.84 -2.84
C TYR A 375 1.34 7.07 -2.73
N GLN A 376 1.63 7.69 -3.85
CA GLN A 376 2.46 8.88 -3.97
C GLN A 376 2.09 9.66 -5.24
N TYR A 377 2.44 10.94 -5.28
CA TYR A 377 2.28 11.80 -6.45
C TYR A 377 3.62 11.90 -7.19
N PRO A 378 3.77 11.31 -8.40
CA PRO A 378 5.04 11.28 -9.12
C PRO A 378 5.58 12.67 -9.46
N ASP A 379 4.71 13.64 -9.72
CA ASP A 379 5.07 15.03 -9.98
C ASP A 379 5.68 15.75 -8.76
N LEU A 380 5.30 15.34 -7.55
CA LEU A 380 5.87 15.85 -6.29
C LEU A 380 7.03 15.01 -5.75
N PHE A 381 7.22 13.79 -6.26
CA PHE A 381 8.13 12.81 -5.67
C PHE A 381 9.57 13.33 -5.55
N ALA A 382 10.11 13.27 -4.33
CA ALA A 382 11.46 13.71 -3.96
C ALA A 382 11.79 15.18 -4.33
N SER A 383 10.78 16.06 -4.46
CA SER A 383 10.98 17.49 -4.81
C SER A 383 11.80 18.25 -3.76
N LYS A 384 11.82 17.80 -2.51
CA LYS A 384 12.66 18.36 -1.42
C LYS A 384 14.06 17.76 -1.34
N ARG A 385 14.45 16.88 -2.26
CA ARG A 385 15.77 16.25 -2.30
C ARG A 385 16.54 16.67 -3.55
N SER A 386 17.85 16.89 -3.42
CA SER A 386 18.70 17.33 -4.52
C SER A 386 18.91 16.29 -5.64
N ASN A 387 18.66 15.01 -5.34
CA ASN A 387 18.85 13.88 -6.26
C ASN A 387 17.50 13.25 -6.69
N ARG A 388 16.49 14.07 -6.97
CA ARG A 388 15.13 13.65 -7.35
C ARG A 388 15.10 12.61 -8.47
N LYS A 389 15.83 12.88 -9.57
CA LYS A 389 15.82 12.00 -10.76
C LYS A 389 16.41 10.62 -10.46
N GLU A 390 17.50 10.56 -9.71
CA GLU A 390 18.10 9.29 -9.30
C GLU A 390 17.15 8.48 -8.40
N LEU A 391 16.47 9.15 -7.48
CA LEU A 391 15.49 8.50 -6.60
C LEU A 391 14.28 7.99 -7.37
N LEU A 392 13.72 8.77 -8.31
CA LEU A 392 12.64 8.33 -9.19
C LEU A 392 13.05 7.10 -10.01
N ARG A 393 14.24 7.13 -10.60
CA ARG A 393 14.78 6.04 -11.41
C ARG A 393 14.99 4.76 -10.59
N GLU A 394 15.56 4.89 -9.40
CA GLU A 394 15.74 3.77 -8.48
C GLU A 394 14.37 3.21 -8.02
N PHE A 395 13.41 4.07 -7.75
CA PHE A 395 12.06 3.66 -7.38
C PHE A 395 11.38 2.90 -8.52
N ALA A 396 11.40 3.44 -9.74
CA ALA A 396 10.85 2.78 -10.93
C ALA A 396 11.49 1.40 -11.20
N ARG A 397 12.80 1.25 -10.99
CA ARG A 397 13.49 -0.05 -11.12
C ARG A 397 12.99 -1.07 -10.10
N ARG A 398 12.74 -0.64 -8.85
CA ARG A 398 12.15 -1.52 -7.85
C ARG A 398 10.73 -1.95 -8.24
N VAL A 399 9.92 -1.00 -8.71
CA VAL A 399 8.59 -1.29 -9.26
C VAL A 399 8.70 -2.34 -10.37
N ASN A 400 9.59 -2.12 -11.36
CA ASN A 400 9.77 -3.03 -12.49
C ASN A 400 10.10 -4.47 -12.07
N SER A 401 11.01 -4.65 -11.10
CA SER A 401 11.41 -5.99 -10.65
C SER A 401 10.22 -6.80 -10.12
N HIS A 402 9.35 -6.16 -9.36
CA HIS A 402 8.15 -6.79 -8.81
C HIS A 402 7.05 -6.99 -9.85
N LEU A 403 6.82 -6.02 -10.75
CA LEU A 403 5.83 -6.17 -11.82
C LEU A 403 6.17 -7.39 -12.71
N LYS A 404 7.43 -7.59 -13.03
CA LYS A 404 7.91 -8.76 -13.79
C LYS A 404 7.65 -10.07 -13.04
N GLU A 405 7.97 -10.11 -11.74
CA GLU A 405 7.74 -11.28 -10.89
C GLU A 405 6.25 -11.64 -10.82
N LEU A 406 5.40 -10.64 -10.65
CA LEU A 406 3.95 -10.79 -10.48
C LEU A 406 3.17 -10.88 -11.80
N ASN A 407 3.81 -10.66 -12.95
CA ASN A 407 3.19 -10.54 -14.28
C ASN A 407 2.11 -9.44 -14.35
N VAL A 408 2.28 -8.35 -13.60
CA VAL A 408 1.42 -7.17 -13.70
C VAL A 408 1.88 -6.30 -14.87
N LYS A 409 0.98 -5.89 -15.75
CA LYS A 409 1.29 -5.24 -17.03
C LYS A 409 0.90 -3.77 -17.09
N ILE A 410 0.24 -3.26 -16.06
CA ILE A 410 -0.27 -1.89 -16.03
C ILE A 410 0.24 -1.19 -14.76
N SER A 411 0.83 -0.02 -14.93
CA SER A 411 1.14 0.89 -13.84
C SER A 411 0.19 2.07 -13.85
N GLY A 412 -0.22 2.54 -12.69
CA GLY A 412 -1.07 3.72 -12.54
C GLY A 412 -0.52 4.66 -11.48
N ALA A 413 -0.92 5.92 -11.54
CA ALA A 413 -0.59 6.89 -10.53
C ALA A 413 -1.61 8.03 -10.47
N ILE A 414 -1.70 8.66 -9.30
CA ILE A 414 -2.39 9.93 -9.13
C ILE A 414 -1.37 11.06 -9.25
N PHE A 415 -1.74 12.12 -9.95
CA PHE A 415 -0.92 13.31 -10.14
C PHE A 415 -1.61 14.53 -9.55
N LYS A 416 -0.84 15.47 -9.05
CA LYS A 416 -1.34 16.80 -8.76
C LYS A 416 -1.65 17.55 -10.06
N ASP A 417 -0.72 17.50 -11.01
CA ASP A 417 -0.87 18.04 -12.35
C ASP A 417 -0.11 17.15 -13.34
N VAL A 418 -0.86 16.31 -14.08
CA VAL A 418 -0.28 15.37 -15.05
C VAL A 418 0.42 16.08 -16.22
N GLU A 419 0.07 17.32 -16.51
CA GLU A 419 0.67 18.10 -17.62
C GLU A 419 1.90 18.91 -17.17
N SER A 420 2.22 18.93 -15.89
CA SER A 420 3.41 19.61 -15.39
C SER A 420 4.70 19.00 -15.94
N PRO A 421 5.77 19.79 -16.12
CA PRO A 421 7.07 19.27 -16.53
C PRO A 421 7.59 18.15 -15.61
N GLU A 422 7.33 18.26 -14.32
CA GLU A 422 7.71 17.29 -13.30
C GLU A 422 6.96 15.96 -13.45
N ALA A 423 5.66 16.01 -13.79
CA ALA A 423 4.88 14.81 -14.11
C ALA A 423 5.39 14.16 -15.39
N GLN A 424 5.59 14.94 -16.45
CA GLN A 424 6.08 14.43 -17.73
C GLN A 424 7.47 13.79 -17.59
N GLU A 425 8.37 14.38 -16.80
CA GLU A 425 9.68 13.79 -16.48
C GLU A 425 9.53 12.47 -15.71
N ALA A 426 8.67 12.44 -14.68
CA ALA A 426 8.46 11.25 -13.89
C ALA A 426 7.90 10.10 -14.72
N VAL A 427 6.90 10.37 -15.56
CA VAL A 427 6.30 9.35 -16.43
C VAL A 427 7.28 8.85 -17.48
N GLN A 428 8.14 9.72 -18.05
CA GLN A 428 9.20 9.30 -18.96
C GLN A 428 10.19 8.35 -18.26
N ILE A 429 10.58 8.64 -17.02
CA ILE A 429 11.43 7.74 -16.23
C ILE A 429 10.74 6.40 -15.98
N TYR A 430 9.45 6.40 -15.64
CA TYR A 430 8.69 5.16 -15.49
C TYR A 430 8.64 4.37 -16.79
N ALA A 431 8.34 5.00 -17.92
CA ALA A 431 8.33 4.35 -19.23
C ALA A 431 9.69 3.74 -19.61
N GLU A 432 10.79 4.40 -19.24
CA GLU A 432 12.15 3.87 -19.47
C GLU A 432 12.48 2.66 -18.61
N GLU A 433 12.06 2.65 -17.35
CA GLU A 433 12.47 1.63 -16.39
C GLU A 433 11.48 0.46 -16.29
N LEU A 434 10.19 0.64 -16.65
CA LEU A 434 9.19 -0.43 -16.67
C LEU A 434 9.22 -1.18 -18.01
N GLU A 435 9.93 -2.28 -18.06
CA GLU A 435 10.31 -2.94 -19.33
C GLU A 435 9.17 -3.68 -20.04
N ASP A 436 8.22 -4.26 -19.28
CA ASP A 436 7.22 -5.21 -19.81
C ASP A 436 5.77 -4.74 -19.59
N ILE A 437 5.54 -3.44 -19.44
CA ILE A 437 4.19 -2.90 -19.28
C ILE A 437 3.49 -2.70 -20.63
N THR A 438 2.19 -2.92 -20.63
CA THR A 438 1.32 -2.60 -21.79
C THR A 438 1.08 -1.11 -21.88
N GLY A 439 0.94 -0.44 -20.75
CA GLY A 439 0.71 0.99 -20.67
C GLY A 439 0.56 1.47 -19.23
N MET A 440 0.23 2.75 -19.11
CA MET A 440 0.03 3.44 -17.84
C MET A 440 -1.30 4.16 -17.81
N ILE A 441 -1.87 4.36 -16.61
CA ILE A 441 -2.99 5.26 -16.41
C ILE A 441 -2.60 6.43 -15.51
N ALA A 442 -3.20 7.59 -15.76
CA ALA A 442 -3.10 8.75 -14.90
C ALA A 442 -4.47 9.16 -14.38
N ILE A 443 -4.51 9.42 -13.08
CA ILE A 443 -5.65 10.03 -12.41
C ILE A 443 -5.19 11.41 -11.92
N GLN A 444 -5.88 12.45 -12.35
CA GLN A 444 -5.64 13.79 -11.84
C GLN A 444 -6.27 13.92 -10.47
N TYR A 445 -5.49 14.27 -9.45
CA TYR A 445 -6.09 14.54 -8.16
C TYR A 445 -7.05 15.73 -8.27
N PHE A 446 -8.31 15.44 -8.01
CA PHE A 446 -9.41 16.36 -8.17
C PHE A 446 -9.29 17.29 -9.40
N PRO A 447 -10.05 17.04 -10.48
CA PRO A 447 -11.36 16.35 -10.50
C PRO A 447 -11.38 14.85 -10.85
N TYR A 448 -10.30 14.14 -10.85
CA TYR A 448 -10.12 12.71 -11.15
C TYR A 448 -10.28 12.29 -12.64
N GLU A 449 -10.95 13.06 -13.46
CA GLU A 449 -10.99 12.88 -14.91
C GLU A 449 -10.17 13.96 -15.63
N LEU A 450 -9.61 13.64 -16.78
CA LEU A 450 -8.83 14.56 -17.63
C LEU A 450 -9.32 14.64 -19.06
N GLY A 451 -10.55 14.17 -19.29
CA GLY A 451 -11.20 14.35 -20.59
C GLY A 451 -10.49 13.64 -21.74
N ASP A 452 -10.14 12.35 -21.58
CA ASP A 452 -9.70 11.52 -22.69
C ASP A 452 -8.36 11.96 -23.30
N LYS A 453 -7.35 12.23 -22.47
CA LYS A 453 -6.00 12.53 -22.95
C LYS A 453 -5.18 11.25 -23.09
N ILE A 454 -4.32 11.24 -24.09
CA ILE A 454 -3.31 10.20 -24.28
C ILE A 454 -1.95 10.87 -24.46
N PHE A 455 -0.97 10.40 -23.72
CA PHE A 455 0.43 10.80 -23.82
C PHE A 455 1.26 9.58 -24.22
N TRP A 456 2.32 9.79 -25.00
CA TRP A 456 3.19 8.74 -25.48
C TRP A 456 4.61 8.95 -24.98
N TYR A 457 5.20 7.91 -24.42
CA TYR A 457 6.55 7.92 -23.90
C TYR A 457 7.37 6.80 -24.52
N LYS A 458 8.66 7.01 -24.72
CA LYS A 458 9.55 5.99 -25.25
C LYS A 458 10.16 5.16 -24.10
N ASN A 459 10.06 3.84 -24.20
CA ASN A 459 10.85 2.96 -23.35
C ASN A 459 12.29 2.83 -23.86
N LYS A 460 13.14 2.11 -23.11
CA LYS A 460 14.55 1.87 -23.49
C LYS A 460 14.73 1.11 -24.81
N LYS A 461 13.71 0.38 -25.26
CA LYS A 461 13.71 -0.33 -26.55
C LYS A 461 13.25 0.57 -27.70
N GLY A 462 12.90 1.83 -27.44
CA GLY A 462 12.35 2.77 -28.41
C GLY A 462 10.87 2.54 -28.71
N GLU A 463 10.17 1.73 -27.94
CA GLU A 463 8.75 1.45 -28.10
C GLU A 463 7.92 2.55 -27.46
N ASP A 464 6.79 2.86 -28.09
CA ASP A 464 5.83 3.84 -27.59
C ASP A 464 4.89 3.20 -26.56
N ILE A 465 4.91 3.74 -25.34
CA ILE A 465 4.11 3.33 -24.19
C ILE A 465 3.05 4.41 -23.92
N PRO A 466 1.75 4.07 -23.92
CA PRO A 466 0.71 5.05 -23.64
C PRO A 466 0.56 5.32 -22.14
N LEU A 467 0.28 6.58 -21.81
CA LEU A 467 -0.36 6.99 -20.57
C LEU A 467 -1.75 7.53 -20.93
N VAL A 468 -2.80 6.91 -20.41
CA VAL A 468 -4.20 7.28 -20.72
C VAL A 468 -4.90 7.83 -19.48
N THR A 469 -5.77 8.82 -19.68
CA THR A 469 -6.58 9.40 -18.60
C THR A 469 -8.04 8.97 -18.72
N ALA A 470 -8.79 9.03 -17.61
CA ALA A 470 -10.19 8.62 -17.57
C ALA A 470 -11.08 9.51 -18.44
N ASN A 471 -12.02 8.88 -19.16
CA ASN A 471 -13.06 9.57 -19.90
C ASN A 471 -14.22 9.96 -18.98
N TYR A 472 -14.61 9.06 -18.09
CA TYR A 472 -15.80 9.18 -17.24
C TYR A 472 -15.51 8.73 -15.83
N SER A 473 -16.42 9.09 -14.91
CA SER A 473 -16.32 8.72 -13.50
C SER A 473 -17.68 8.27 -12.96
N LEU A 474 -17.71 7.04 -12.42
CA LEU A 474 -18.81 6.55 -11.58
C LEU A 474 -18.52 6.97 -10.13
N TRP A 475 -19.08 8.11 -9.73
CA TRP A 475 -18.85 8.66 -8.41
C TRP A 475 -20.11 9.39 -7.92
N ASN A 476 -20.62 8.96 -6.79
CA ASN A 476 -21.80 9.56 -6.18
C ASN A 476 -21.40 10.72 -5.25
N GLU A 477 -22.27 11.74 -5.15
CA GLU A 477 -22.21 12.87 -4.22
C GLU A 477 -21.10 13.90 -4.46
N VAL A 478 -19.87 13.48 -4.71
CA VAL A 478 -18.71 14.40 -4.79
C VAL A 478 -18.66 15.17 -6.10
N HIS A 479 -19.12 14.55 -7.21
CA HIS A 479 -18.97 15.09 -8.56
C HIS A 479 -20.28 15.20 -9.35
N ALA A 480 -21.43 15.12 -8.69
CA ALA A 480 -22.75 15.13 -9.29
C ALA A 480 -23.02 16.32 -10.24
N GLN A 481 -22.25 17.39 -10.17
CA GLN A 481 -22.35 18.57 -11.04
C GLN A 481 -21.32 18.61 -12.16
N ARG A 482 -20.51 17.58 -12.34
CA ARG A 482 -19.47 17.55 -13.37
C ARG A 482 -19.95 16.86 -14.63
N PRO A 483 -19.53 17.33 -15.83
CA PRO A 483 -20.06 16.85 -17.11
C PRO A 483 -19.72 15.41 -17.45
N PHE A 484 -18.78 14.76 -16.74
CA PHE A 484 -18.28 13.40 -17.05
C PHE A 484 -18.42 12.44 -15.87
N CYS A 485 -19.09 12.86 -14.80
CA CYS A 485 -19.19 12.12 -13.55
C CYS A 485 -20.64 11.98 -13.10
N GLY A 486 -21.04 10.80 -12.62
CA GLY A 486 -22.39 10.60 -12.10
C GLY A 486 -22.77 9.15 -11.84
N THR A 487 -24.08 8.91 -11.95
CA THR A 487 -24.71 7.59 -11.74
C THR A 487 -24.45 6.63 -12.90
N PRO A 488 -24.70 5.33 -12.72
CA PRO A 488 -24.62 4.34 -13.81
C PRO A 488 -25.40 4.74 -15.07
N GLU A 489 -26.63 5.23 -14.91
CA GLU A 489 -27.47 5.66 -16.04
C GLU A 489 -26.85 6.84 -16.80
N PHE A 490 -26.30 7.79 -16.04
CA PHE A 490 -25.68 8.96 -16.65
C PHE A 490 -24.41 8.58 -17.40
N VAL A 491 -23.52 7.80 -16.80
CA VAL A 491 -22.27 7.37 -17.41
C VAL A 491 -22.53 6.49 -18.64
N ALA A 492 -23.48 5.54 -18.57
CA ALA A 492 -23.89 4.74 -19.74
C ALA A 492 -24.36 5.63 -20.89
N SER A 493 -25.15 6.69 -20.61
CA SER A 493 -25.60 7.63 -21.63
C SER A 493 -24.44 8.37 -22.32
N LEU A 494 -23.38 8.70 -21.57
CA LEU A 494 -22.17 9.33 -22.11
C LEU A 494 -21.39 8.37 -23.02
N ILE A 495 -21.20 7.12 -22.59
CA ILE A 495 -20.51 6.09 -23.38
C ILE A 495 -21.26 5.81 -24.68
N ASN A 496 -22.59 5.62 -24.61
CA ASN A 496 -23.44 5.41 -25.78
C ASN A 496 -23.37 6.58 -26.76
N ARG A 497 -23.37 7.82 -26.25
CA ARG A 497 -23.23 9.02 -27.07
C ARG A 497 -21.86 9.08 -27.77
N ASP A 498 -20.80 8.64 -27.09
CA ASP A 498 -19.46 8.65 -27.70
C ASP A 498 -19.36 7.63 -28.85
N LEU A 499 -19.91 6.41 -28.68
CA LEU A 499 -20.01 5.43 -29.77
C LEU A 499 -20.66 6.03 -31.01
N LEU A 500 -21.75 6.78 -30.83
CA LEU A 500 -22.51 7.37 -31.93
C LEU A 500 -21.86 8.64 -32.52
N SER A 501 -20.80 9.13 -31.90
CA SER A 501 -20.09 10.33 -32.33
C SER A 501 -19.21 10.05 -33.56
N ARG A 502 -19.25 10.94 -34.57
CA ARG A 502 -18.29 10.91 -35.68
C ARG A 502 -16.83 11.15 -35.27
N LYS A 503 -16.60 11.64 -34.04
CA LYS A 503 -15.28 11.89 -33.47
C LYS A 503 -14.86 10.80 -32.50
N SER A 504 -15.62 9.71 -32.39
CA SER A 504 -15.32 8.60 -31.51
C SER A 504 -13.93 8.05 -31.77
N LYS A 505 -13.19 7.81 -30.71
CA LYS A 505 -11.89 7.13 -30.77
C LYS A 505 -12.03 5.60 -30.85
N GLY A 506 -13.24 5.06 -30.64
CA GLY A 506 -13.50 3.62 -30.59
C GLY A 506 -13.06 2.96 -29.28
N TYR A 507 -12.69 3.73 -28.28
CA TYR A 507 -12.38 3.25 -26.94
C TYR A 507 -12.60 4.33 -25.89
N SER A 508 -12.93 3.92 -24.67
CA SER A 508 -12.97 4.77 -23.48
C SER A 508 -12.80 3.94 -22.21
N TRP A 509 -12.55 4.60 -21.09
CA TRP A 509 -12.61 3.94 -19.78
C TRP A 509 -13.17 4.86 -18.70
N THR A 510 -13.75 4.22 -17.69
CA THR A 510 -14.42 4.88 -16.56
C THR A 510 -13.69 4.53 -15.26
N ILE A 511 -13.32 5.54 -14.48
CA ILE A 511 -12.94 5.32 -13.10
C ILE A 511 -14.17 5.10 -12.23
N VAL A 512 -14.14 4.10 -11.37
CA VAL A 512 -15.23 3.73 -10.47
C VAL A 512 -14.79 3.93 -9.03
N HIS A 513 -15.41 4.85 -8.31
CA HIS A 513 -15.10 5.07 -6.91
C HIS A 513 -15.61 3.90 -6.06
N ALA A 514 -14.69 3.19 -5.43
CA ALA A 514 -14.99 1.95 -4.71
C ALA A 514 -16.05 2.10 -3.59
N TRP A 515 -16.05 3.25 -2.95
CA TRP A 515 -16.92 3.53 -1.78
C TRP A 515 -18.23 4.24 -2.13
N SER A 516 -18.49 4.59 -3.39
CA SER A 516 -19.74 5.24 -3.79
C SER A 516 -20.92 4.29 -3.68
N ASP A 517 -21.92 4.71 -2.88
CA ASP A 517 -23.21 4.02 -2.75
C ASP A 517 -24.27 4.74 -3.61
N PHE A 518 -24.75 4.08 -4.64
CA PHE A 518 -25.75 4.58 -5.57
C PHE A 518 -27.18 4.21 -5.18
N GLY A 519 -27.43 3.60 -4.03
CA GLY A 519 -28.75 3.10 -3.61
C GLY A 519 -29.84 4.15 -3.54
N LYS A 520 -29.47 5.43 -3.39
CA LYS A 520 -30.43 6.55 -3.40
C LYS A 520 -30.50 7.30 -4.72
N THR A 521 -29.53 7.14 -5.62
CA THR A 521 -29.34 7.98 -6.80
C THR A 521 -29.48 7.22 -8.12
N SER A 522 -29.31 5.90 -8.12
CA SER A 522 -29.54 5.02 -9.26
C SER A 522 -30.79 4.17 -9.03
N LYS A 523 -31.57 3.99 -10.11
CA LYS A 523 -32.76 3.11 -10.14
C LYS A 523 -32.44 1.73 -10.74
N CYS A 524 -31.30 1.58 -11.38
CA CYS A 524 -30.90 0.39 -12.14
C CYS A 524 -29.89 -0.47 -11.41
N THR A 525 -29.32 0.02 -10.30
CA THR A 525 -28.27 -0.70 -9.56
C THR A 525 -28.88 -1.63 -8.52
N GLU A 526 -28.48 -2.90 -8.56
CA GLU A 526 -28.85 -3.88 -7.53
C GLU A 526 -28.24 -3.51 -6.16
N HIS A 527 -28.93 -3.87 -5.10
CA HIS A 527 -28.44 -3.65 -3.74
C HIS A 527 -27.56 -4.81 -3.25
N PRO A 528 -26.48 -4.49 -2.53
CA PRO A 528 -25.98 -3.17 -2.18
C PRO A 528 -25.37 -2.46 -3.41
N ALA A 529 -25.70 -1.18 -3.61
CA ALA A 529 -25.40 -0.41 -4.82
C ALA A 529 -23.98 0.18 -4.78
N VAL A 530 -23.00 -0.66 -4.47
CA VAL A 530 -21.57 -0.33 -4.35
C VAL A 530 -20.70 -1.35 -5.10
N GLY A 531 -19.45 -1.03 -5.35
CA GLY A 531 -18.45 -1.95 -5.90
C GLY A 531 -18.77 -2.38 -7.34
N VAL A 532 -18.97 -3.68 -7.57
CA VAL A 532 -19.23 -4.26 -8.90
C VAL A 532 -20.65 -3.97 -9.40
N ASN A 533 -21.63 -3.83 -8.52
CA ASN A 533 -23.03 -3.63 -8.93
C ASN A 533 -23.26 -2.35 -9.78
N PRO A 534 -22.68 -1.18 -9.47
CA PRO A 534 -22.75 -0.02 -10.35
C PRO A 534 -22.13 -0.25 -11.73
N ILE A 535 -21.06 -1.05 -11.81
CA ILE A 535 -20.43 -1.41 -13.10
C ILE A 535 -21.40 -2.23 -13.93
N LEU A 536 -21.97 -3.30 -13.36
CA LEU A 536 -22.95 -4.15 -14.06
C LEU A 536 -24.19 -3.38 -14.49
N ALA A 537 -24.67 -2.46 -13.64
CA ALA A 537 -25.78 -1.57 -14.00
C ALA A 537 -25.46 -0.67 -15.20
N THR A 538 -24.22 -0.12 -15.25
CA THR A 538 -23.75 0.69 -16.37
C THR A 538 -23.65 -0.16 -17.63
N GLU A 539 -23.03 -1.34 -17.54
CA GLU A 539 -22.86 -2.29 -18.65
C GLU A 539 -24.21 -2.68 -19.27
N ASN A 540 -25.21 -3.00 -18.44
CA ASN A 540 -26.56 -3.35 -18.90
C ASN A 540 -27.31 -2.23 -19.64
N LEU A 541 -26.85 -1.00 -19.52
CA LEU A 541 -27.43 0.18 -20.19
C LEU A 541 -26.63 0.64 -21.42
N MET A 542 -25.52 -0.03 -21.71
CA MET A 542 -24.69 0.25 -22.88
C MET A 542 -25.30 -0.40 -24.11
N LEU A 543 -25.02 0.17 -25.28
CA LEU A 543 -25.44 -0.39 -26.57
C LEU A 543 -24.65 -1.67 -26.88
N ASP A 544 -25.28 -2.60 -27.61
CA ASP A 544 -24.71 -3.92 -27.91
C ASP A 544 -23.37 -3.88 -28.67
N ASP A 545 -23.13 -2.81 -29.44
CA ASP A 545 -21.88 -2.56 -30.17
C ASP A 545 -20.71 -2.11 -29.28
N ILE A 546 -20.90 -2.01 -27.98
CA ILE A 546 -19.87 -1.66 -27.01
C ILE A 546 -19.44 -2.90 -26.25
N HIS A 547 -18.18 -3.30 -26.45
CA HIS A 547 -17.62 -4.46 -25.76
C HIS A 547 -16.84 -4.05 -24.51
N VAL A 548 -17.23 -4.58 -23.35
CA VAL A 548 -16.49 -4.39 -22.12
C VAL A 548 -15.31 -5.36 -22.07
N VAL A 549 -14.12 -4.79 -21.98
CA VAL A 549 -12.84 -5.53 -22.00
C VAL A 549 -11.98 -5.16 -20.78
N SER A 550 -10.96 -5.96 -20.49
CA SER A 550 -9.96 -5.59 -19.50
C SER A 550 -9.20 -4.33 -19.93
N LEU A 551 -8.67 -3.57 -18.98
CA LEU A 551 -7.86 -2.41 -19.31
C LEU A 551 -6.58 -2.79 -20.09
N ASN A 552 -6.01 -3.96 -19.80
CA ASN A 552 -4.86 -4.47 -20.54
C ASN A 552 -5.18 -4.67 -22.02
N GLU A 553 -6.34 -5.26 -22.34
CA GLU A 553 -6.81 -5.39 -23.72
C GLU A 553 -7.06 -4.02 -24.35
N LEU A 554 -7.73 -3.10 -23.65
CA LEU A 554 -7.96 -1.74 -24.14
C LEU A 554 -6.63 -1.05 -24.49
N LEU A 555 -5.62 -1.12 -23.63
CA LEU A 555 -4.30 -0.54 -23.89
C LEU A 555 -3.61 -1.18 -25.09
N TRP A 556 -3.72 -2.49 -25.30
CA TRP A 556 -3.23 -3.14 -26.53
C TRP A 556 -3.95 -2.66 -27.78
N ARG A 557 -5.28 -2.45 -27.74
CA ARG A 557 -6.06 -1.89 -28.86
C ARG A 557 -5.68 -0.44 -29.12
N VAL A 558 -5.42 0.37 -28.10
CA VAL A 558 -4.86 1.72 -28.22
C VAL A 558 -3.50 1.68 -28.93
N ARG A 559 -2.58 0.81 -28.50
CA ARG A 559 -1.26 0.65 -29.15
C ARG A 559 -1.41 0.16 -30.59
N MET A 560 -2.28 -0.80 -30.88
CA MET A 560 -2.53 -1.29 -32.24
C MET A 560 -3.07 -0.18 -33.14
N LYS A 561 -3.95 0.69 -32.63
CA LYS A 561 -4.51 1.80 -33.38
C LYS A 561 -3.47 2.84 -33.78
N TYR A 562 -2.59 3.23 -32.87
CA TYR A 562 -1.64 4.32 -33.08
C TYR A 562 -0.24 3.85 -33.51
N HIS A 563 0.16 2.65 -33.13
CA HIS A 563 1.48 2.07 -33.41
C HIS A 563 1.39 0.60 -33.88
N PRO A 564 0.65 0.30 -34.98
CA PRO A 564 0.35 -1.07 -35.40
C PRO A 564 1.59 -1.91 -35.70
N GLU A 565 2.63 -1.31 -36.31
CA GLU A 565 3.86 -2.03 -36.65
C GLU A 565 4.61 -2.53 -35.39
N GLN A 566 4.56 -1.76 -34.32
CA GLN A 566 5.15 -2.14 -33.04
C GLN A 566 4.40 -3.33 -32.43
N VAL A 567 3.07 -3.29 -32.40
CA VAL A 567 2.27 -4.39 -31.84
C VAL A 567 2.43 -5.67 -32.67
N ARG A 568 2.41 -5.59 -34.01
CA ARG A 568 2.63 -6.74 -34.89
C ARG A 568 3.98 -7.41 -34.65
N ARG A 569 5.05 -6.62 -34.42
CA ARG A 569 6.38 -7.16 -34.05
C ARG A 569 6.33 -7.92 -32.73
N LEU A 570 5.66 -7.36 -31.72
CA LEU A 570 5.51 -8.00 -30.41
C LEU A 570 4.67 -9.29 -30.49
N MET A 571 3.69 -9.39 -31.41
CA MET A 571 2.95 -10.62 -31.63
C MET A 571 3.80 -11.73 -32.27
N GLN A 572 4.81 -11.36 -33.06
CA GLN A 572 5.70 -12.31 -33.74
C GLN A 572 6.85 -12.81 -32.83
N ASN A 573 7.22 -11.99 -31.82
CA ASN A 573 8.31 -12.30 -30.88
C ASN A 573 7.79 -12.06 -29.44
N PRO A 574 6.93 -12.98 -28.94
CA PRO A 574 6.25 -12.81 -27.65
C PRO A 574 7.22 -12.93 -26.44
#